data_d42dcc632b233216aa858414e13b7563
#
_entry.id   d42dcc632b233216aa858414e13b7563
#
_cell.length_a   1.000
_cell.length_b   1.000
_cell.length_c   1.000
_cell.angle_alpha   90.00
_cell.angle_beta   90.00
_cell.angle_gamma   90.00
#
_symmetry.space_group_name_H-M   'P 1'
#
loop_
_entity.id
_entity.type
_entity.pdbx_description
1 polymer ?
#
loop_
_entity_poly.entity_id
_entity_poly.type
_entity_poly.pdbx_seq_one_letter_code
_entity_poly.pdbx_strand_id
1 'polypeptide(L)'
;TLRDLVSYNDKHNDANGEDNNDGESHNRSYNHGVEGPTDDPDVLTLRARQQRNFIATLMLSQGVPMLLHGDELGRTQQGNNNGYAQDNELTWMHWDAVDQPLLEFTAALARLRREHPTFRRSRFFNGRPVRREEGA
;
A
#
# COMPACT_ATOMS: atom_id res chain seq x y z
N THR A 1 -6.89 2.87 1.56
CA THR A 1 -5.60 2.45 2.13
C THR A 1 -5.11 1.17 1.50
N LEU A 2 -3.83 0.84 1.70
CA LEU A 2 -3.27 -0.42 1.20
C LEU A 2 -3.96 -1.65 1.81
N ARG A 3 -4.32 -1.58 3.08
CA ARG A 3 -5.05 -2.67 3.75
C ARG A 3 -6.44 -2.84 3.14
N ASP A 4 -7.14 -1.76 2.83
CA ASP A 4 -8.45 -1.83 2.18
C ASP A 4 -8.34 -2.34 0.74
N LEU A 5 -7.29 -1.98 0.02
CA LEU A 5 -7.02 -2.44 -1.34
C LEU A 5 -6.96 -3.97 -1.46
N VAL A 6 -6.55 -4.66 -0.40
CA VAL A 6 -6.44 -6.13 -0.37
C VAL A 6 -7.57 -6.79 0.44
N SER A 7 -8.56 -6.03 0.92
CA SER A 7 -9.59 -6.53 1.83
C SER A 7 -11.02 -6.29 1.36
N TYR A 8 -11.23 -5.45 0.36
CA TYR A 8 -12.56 -5.09 -0.11
C TYR A 8 -12.63 -5.14 -1.63
N ASN A 9 -13.73 -5.67 -2.16
CA ASN A 9 -14.06 -5.55 -3.58
C ASN A 9 -14.86 -4.28 -3.85
N ASP A 10 -15.76 -3.94 -2.95
CA ASP A 10 -16.68 -2.83 -3.09
C ASP A 10 -16.29 -1.66 -2.18
N LYS A 11 -16.81 -0.48 -2.48
CA LYS A 11 -16.69 0.68 -1.59
C LYS A 11 -17.69 0.57 -0.44
N HIS A 12 -17.30 1.07 0.72
CA HIS A 12 -18.12 1.10 1.94
C HIS A 12 -18.14 2.52 2.51
N ASN A 13 -18.87 3.43 1.83
CA ASN A 13 -18.90 4.86 2.13
C ASN A 13 -20.15 5.28 2.93
N ASP A 14 -20.90 4.33 3.51
CA ASP A 14 -22.15 4.61 4.24
C ASP A 14 -21.95 5.63 5.37
N ALA A 15 -20.79 5.64 6.02
CA ALA A 15 -20.45 6.60 7.06
C ALA A 15 -20.41 8.06 6.57
N ASN A 16 -20.36 8.30 5.26
CA ASN A 16 -20.33 9.64 4.68
C ASN A 16 -21.74 10.27 4.60
N GLY A 17 -22.81 9.51 4.86
CA GLY A 17 -24.18 10.03 4.89
C GLY A 17 -24.81 10.28 3.51
N GLU A 18 -24.25 9.69 2.44
CA GLU A 18 -24.72 9.82 1.06
C GLU A 18 -25.19 8.48 0.48
N ASP A 19 -25.69 7.56 1.32
CA ASP A 19 -26.19 6.24 0.93
C ASP A 19 -25.20 5.45 0.06
N ASN A 20 -23.90 5.56 0.35
CA ASN A 20 -22.80 4.94 -0.42
C ASN A 20 -22.73 5.37 -1.90
N ASN A 21 -23.34 6.51 -2.27
CA ASN A 21 -23.31 6.99 -3.66
C ASN A 21 -22.04 7.77 -4.02
N ASP A 22 -21.35 8.35 -3.04
CA ASP A 22 -20.14 9.12 -3.21
C ASP A 22 -18.90 8.24 -3.49
N GLY A 23 -17.79 8.87 -3.87
CA GLY A 23 -16.54 8.21 -4.16
C GLY A 23 -16.51 7.41 -5.47
N GLU A 24 -15.43 6.67 -5.69
CA GLU A 24 -15.24 5.89 -6.91
C GLU A 24 -16.03 4.57 -6.84
N SER A 25 -16.89 4.33 -7.84
CA SER A 25 -17.72 3.11 -7.90
C SER A 25 -17.01 1.92 -8.56
N HIS A 26 -15.91 2.15 -9.29
CA HIS A 26 -15.07 1.09 -9.85
C HIS A 26 -13.88 0.85 -8.93
N ASN A 27 -14.13 0.23 -7.80
CA ASN A 27 -13.08 -0.12 -6.86
C ASN A 27 -12.06 -1.06 -7.53
N ARG A 28 -10.78 -0.68 -7.53
CA ARG A 28 -9.69 -1.47 -8.11
C ARG A 28 -8.95 -2.23 -7.04
N SER A 29 -9.71 -2.93 -6.22
CA SER A 29 -9.27 -3.69 -5.06
C SER A 29 -9.74 -5.14 -5.16
N TYR A 30 -9.21 -5.99 -4.30
CA TYR A 30 -9.60 -7.40 -4.27
C TYR A 30 -9.62 -7.94 -2.84
N ASN A 31 -10.73 -8.51 -2.41
CA ASN A 31 -10.96 -8.96 -1.04
C ASN A 31 -10.27 -10.28 -0.66
N HIS A 32 -9.70 -10.99 -1.62
CA HIS A 32 -9.04 -12.30 -1.43
C HIS A 32 -9.96 -13.37 -0.81
N GLY A 33 -11.25 -13.32 -1.17
CA GLY A 33 -12.23 -14.35 -0.80
C GLY A 33 -13.22 -13.94 0.29
N VAL A 34 -12.94 -12.90 1.06
CA VAL A 34 -13.83 -12.41 2.11
C VAL A 34 -13.90 -10.88 2.06
N GLU A 35 -15.11 -10.33 1.97
CA GLU A 35 -15.30 -8.88 2.00
C GLU A 35 -15.10 -8.33 3.41
N GLY A 36 -14.14 -7.40 3.57
CA GLY A 36 -13.84 -6.77 4.85
C GLY A 36 -13.08 -7.64 5.85
N PRO A 37 -13.27 -7.42 7.15
CA PRO A 37 -12.57 -8.13 8.22
C PRO A 37 -12.85 -9.64 8.20
N THR A 38 -11.85 -10.44 8.58
CA THR A 38 -11.97 -11.89 8.67
C THR A 38 -10.97 -12.44 9.70
N ASP A 39 -11.30 -13.60 10.26
CA ASP A 39 -10.40 -14.37 11.13
C ASP A 39 -9.81 -15.59 10.39
N ASP A 40 -10.11 -15.76 9.09
CA ASP A 40 -9.56 -16.84 8.28
C ASP A 40 -8.03 -16.65 8.10
N PRO A 41 -7.20 -17.57 8.64
CA PRO A 41 -5.76 -17.44 8.62
C PRO A 41 -5.15 -17.50 7.23
N ASP A 42 -5.77 -18.22 6.29
CA ASP A 42 -5.29 -18.32 4.92
C ASP A 42 -5.53 -17.01 4.17
N VAL A 43 -6.69 -16.40 4.34
CA VAL A 43 -7.02 -15.07 3.78
C VAL A 43 -6.12 -14.01 4.39
N LEU A 44 -5.93 -14.00 5.70
CA LEU A 44 -5.05 -13.04 6.39
C LEU A 44 -3.60 -13.17 5.92
N THR A 45 -3.09 -14.39 5.78
CA THR A 45 -1.73 -14.65 5.28
C THR A 45 -1.58 -14.15 3.84
N LEU A 46 -2.58 -14.38 2.99
CA LEU A 46 -2.56 -13.93 1.60
C LEU A 46 -2.60 -12.40 1.51
N ARG A 47 -3.49 -11.74 2.26
CA ARG A 47 -3.57 -10.26 2.33
C ARG A 47 -2.25 -9.64 2.79
N ALA A 48 -1.65 -10.16 3.87
CA ALA A 48 -0.37 -9.70 4.37
C ALA A 48 0.76 -9.86 3.33
N ARG A 49 0.77 -10.96 2.57
CA ARG A 49 1.70 -11.15 1.45
C ARG A 49 1.48 -10.12 0.36
N GLN A 50 0.23 -9.84 -0.01
CA GLN A 50 -0.07 -8.87 -1.06
C GLN A 50 0.30 -7.43 -0.65
N GLN A 51 0.05 -7.04 0.58
CA GLN A 51 0.53 -5.73 1.08
C GLN A 51 2.05 -5.59 0.91
N ARG A 52 2.82 -6.61 1.29
CA ARG A 52 4.28 -6.62 1.08
C ARG A 52 4.66 -6.56 -0.40
N ASN A 53 3.94 -7.26 -1.27
CA ASN A 53 4.18 -7.23 -2.71
C ASN A 53 3.97 -5.82 -3.28
N PHE A 54 2.91 -5.12 -2.89
CA PHE A 54 2.66 -3.74 -3.31
C PHE A 54 3.75 -2.79 -2.84
N ILE A 55 4.13 -2.85 -1.57
CA ILE A 55 5.19 -2.00 -1.01
C ILE A 55 6.54 -2.32 -1.68
N ALA A 56 6.87 -3.59 -1.88
CA ALA A 56 8.09 -3.97 -2.57
C ALA A 56 8.12 -3.44 -4.02
N THR A 57 7.03 -3.62 -4.76
CA THR A 57 6.91 -3.11 -6.13
C THR A 57 7.07 -1.59 -6.17
N LEU A 58 6.41 -0.87 -5.27
CA LEU A 58 6.51 0.58 -5.17
C LEU A 58 7.96 1.02 -4.87
N MET A 59 8.58 0.44 -3.84
CA MET A 59 9.90 0.84 -3.38
C MET A 59 11.04 0.47 -4.34
N LEU A 60 10.88 -0.61 -5.10
CA LEU A 60 11.87 -1.06 -6.08
C LEU A 60 11.64 -0.50 -7.48
N SER A 61 10.51 0.13 -7.73
CA SER A 61 10.21 0.80 -8.99
C SER A 61 11.05 2.07 -9.17
N GLN A 62 11.33 2.41 -10.42
CA GLN A 62 11.99 3.66 -10.77
C GLN A 62 10.99 4.82 -10.64
N GLY A 63 11.45 5.95 -10.14
CA GLY A 63 10.64 7.14 -9.87
C GLY A 63 10.61 7.48 -8.38
N VAL A 64 9.76 8.41 -8.00
CA VAL A 64 9.57 8.81 -6.60
C VAL A 64 8.42 7.98 -6.01
N PRO A 65 8.67 7.14 -5.01
CA PRO A 65 7.61 6.37 -4.38
C PRO A 65 6.69 7.30 -3.59
N MET A 66 5.39 7.11 -3.76
CA MET A 66 4.36 7.75 -2.93
C MET A 66 3.66 6.67 -2.10
N LEU A 67 3.69 6.81 -0.79
CA LEU A 67 3.00 5.94 0.15
C LEU A 67 1.94 6.76 0.88
N LEU A 68 0.72 6.25 0.97
CA LEU A 68 -0.32 6.89 1.74
C LEU A 68 0.00 6.75 3.24
N HIS A 69 -0.25 7.81 4.00
CA HIS A 69 -0.08 7.83 5.45
C HIS A 69 -0.73 6.62 6.13
N GLY A 70 0.07 5.85 6.86
CA GLY A 70 -0.37 4.69 7.62
C GLY A 70 -0.45 3.37 6.83
N ASP A 71 -0.17 3.35 5.53
CA ASP A 71 -0.12 2.10 4.75
C ASP A 71 0.98 1.16 5.27
N GLU A 72 2.11 1.73 5.70
CA GLU A 72 3.23 1.00 6.33
C GLU A 72 2.89 0.45 7.72
N LEU A 73 1.81 0.96 8.32
CA LEU A 73 1.34 0.59 9.66
C LEU A 73 0.11 -0.33 9.64
N GLY A 74 -0.40 -0.63 8.43
CA GLY A 74 -1.60 -1.44 8.26
C GLY A 74 -2.90 -0.70 8.56
N ARG A 75 -2.94 0.64 8.40
CA ARG A 75 -4.14 1.45 8.59
C ARG A 75 -5.27 1.02 7.65
N THR A 76 -6.49 1.01 8.15
CA THR A 76 -7.71 0.78 7.36
C THR A 76 -8.66 1.96 7.48
N GLN A 77 -9.47 2.19 6.45
CA GLN A 77 -10.64 3.04 6.46
C GLN A 77 -11.93 2.20 6.34
N GLN A 78 -11.82 0.89 6.66
CA GLN A 78 -12.95 -0.06 6.65
C GLN A 78 -13.67 -0.10 5.29
N GLY A 79 -12.91 0.01 4.20
CA GLY A 79 -13.43 0.02 2.84
C GLY A 79 -13.97 1.37 2.35
N ASN A 80 -13.94 2.41 3.18
CA ASN A 80 -14.30 3.76 2.74
C ASN A 80 -13.20 4.31 1.83
N ASN A 81 -13.55 4.54 0.56
CA ASN A 81 -12.62 5.05 -0.45
C ASN A 81 -12.72 6.58 -0.66
N ASN A 82 -13.54 7.26 0.14
CA ASN A 82 -13.79 8.70 0.05
C ASN A 82 -13.83 9.38 1.44
N GLY A 83 -12.81 9.17 2.25
CA GLY A 83 -12.74 9.63 3.63
C GLY A 83 -12.47 11.14 3.83
N TYR A 84 -12.63 11.99 2.80
CA TYR A 84 -12.27 13.42 2.86
C TYR A 84 -13.08 14.22 3.90
N ALA A 85 -14.35 13.83 4.15
CA ALA A 85 -15.22 14.47 5.11
C ALA A 85 -15.14 13.86 6.53
N GLN A 86 -14.30 12.84 6.71
CA GLN A 86 -14.17 12.10 7.96
C GLN A 86 -12.97 12.59 8.76
N ASP A 87 -13.23 13.35 9.82
CA ASP A 87 -12.21 13.68 10.84
C ASP A 87 -12.56 12.96 12.14
N ASN A 88 -12.45 11.63 12.09
CA ASN A 88 -12.84 10.75 13.18
C ASN A 88 -12.05 9.42 13.12
N GLU A 89 -12.43 8.45 13.94
CA GLU A 89 -11.79 7.14 14.08
C GLU A 89 -11.68 6.36 12.76
N LEU A 90 -12.53 6.63 11.76
CA LEU A 90 -12.47 5.98 10.45
C LEU A 90 -11.17 6.33 9.70
N THR A 91 -10.67 7.56 9.85
CA THR A 91 -9.47 8.03 9.14
C THR A 91 -8.25 8.21 10.04
N TRP A 92 -8.45 8.25 11.35
CA TRP A 92 -7.33 8.42 12.28
C TRP A 92 -6.42 7.20 12.31
N MET A 93 -5.20 7.40 12.78
CA MET A 93 -4.24 6.33 12.99
C MET A 93 -4.44 5.69 14.36
N HIS A 94 -4.72 4.40 14.40
CA HIS A 94 -4.81 3.60 15.61
C HIS A 94 -3.42 3.08 16.00
N TRP A 95 -2.72 3.83 16.85
CA TRP A 95 -1.34 3.55 17.23
C TRP A 95 -1.16 2.28 18.08
N ASP A 96 -2.22 1.79 18.68
CA ASP A 96 -2.30 0.54 19.43
C ASP A 96 -2.49 -0.70 18.54
N ALA A 97 -2.82 -0.51 17.27
CA ALA A 97 -3.10 -1.56 16.30
C ALA A 97 -2.11 -1.60 15.12
N VAL A 98 -0.87 -1.18 15.35
CA VAL A 98 0.19 -1.15 14.32
C VAL A 98 0.61 -2.56 13.90
N ASP A 99 0.62 -2.81 12.59
CA ASP A 99 1.23 -4.01 11.99
C ASP A 99 2.76 -3.89 12.00
N GLN A 100 3.36 -4.30 13.12
CA GLN A 100 4.80 -4.19 13.33
C GLN A 100 5.63 -4.94 12.27
N PRO A 101 5.27 -6.17 11.84
CA PRO A 101 5.96 -6.85 10.73
C PRO A 101 5.94 -6.08 9.41
N LEU A 102 4.82 -5.43 9.08
CA LEU A 102 4.71 -4.62 7.86
C LEU A 102 5.57 -3.36 7.93
N LEU A 103 5.59 -2.71 9.09
CA LEU A 103 6.44 -1.54 9.34
C LEU A 103 7.93 -1.88 9.19
N GLU A 104 8.38 -2.98 9.80
CA GLU A 104 9.77 -3.45 9.72
C GLU A 104 10.16 -3.79 8.28
N PHE A 105 9.27 -4.47 7.54
CA PHE A 105 9.46 -4.76 6.12
C PHE A 105 9.58 -3.48 5.29
N THR A 106 8.70 -2.53 5.50
CA THR A 106 8.73 -1.22 4.80
C THR A 106 10.00 -0.45 5.10
N ALA A 107 10.42 -0.42 6.36
CA ALA A 107 11.66 0.22 6.79
C ALA A 107 12.90 -0.43 6.14
N ALA A 108 12.92 -1.77 6.03
CA ALA A 108 13.99 -2.49 5.35
C ALA A 108 14.08 -2.13 3.86
N LEU A 109 12.94 -2.05 3.15
CA LEU A 109 12.90 -1.64 1.75
C LEU A 109 13.31 -0.17 1.54
N ALA A 110 12.89 0.72 2.43
CA ALA A 110 13.29 2.12 2.40
C ALA A 110 14.82 2.27 2.60
N ARG A 111 15.39 1.46 3.48
CA ARG A 111 16.85 1.39 3.69
C ARG A 111 17.56 0.88 2.43
N LEU A 112 17.10 -0.24 1.88
CA LEU A 112 17.64 -0.81 0.64
C LEU A 112 17.63 0.23 -0.50
N ARG A 113 16.51 0.92 -0.71
CA ARG A 113 16.40 1.98 -1.71
C ARG A 113 17.38 3.14 -1.45
N ARG A 114 17.57 3.51 -0.19
CA ARG A 114 18.51 4.58 0.20
C ARG A 114 19.96 4.19 -0.04
N GLU A 115 20.34 2.93 0.26
CA GLU A 115 21.70 2.43 0.15
C GLU A 115 22.11 2.14 -1.30
N HIS A 116 21.13 1.88 -2.20
CA HIS A 116 21.38 1.56 -3.59
C HIS A 116 20.92 2.68 -4.55
N PRO A 117 21.84 3.53 -5.03
CA PRO A 117 21.50 4.65 -5.92
C PRO A 117 20.78 4.24 -7.20
N THR A 118 20.94 2.98 -7.65
CA THR A 118 20.25 2.43 -8.83
C THR A 118 18.75 2.60 -8.78
N PHE A 119 18.13 2.47 -7.61
CA PHE A 119 16.68 2.66 -7.41
C PHE A 119 16.24 4.14 -7.40
N ARG A 120 17.19 5.08 -7.33
CA ARG A 120 16.93 6.52 -7.20
C ARG A 120 17.44 7.32 -8.39
N ARG A 121 17.61 6.67 -9.54
CA ARG A 121 18.08 7.34 -10.75
C ARG A 121 17.07 8.37 -11.23
N SER A 122 17.56 9.54 -11.65
CA SER A 122 16.76 10.59 -12.28
C SER A 122 16.41 10.33 -13.75
N ARG A 123 17.03 9.31 -14.36
CA ARG A 123 16.82 8.94 -15.76
C ARG A 123 16.39 7.48 -15.85
N PHE A 124 15.45 7.19 -16.74
CA PHE A 124 15.00 5.82 -17.01
C PHE A 124 16.13 4.98 -17.63
N PHE A 125 16.05 3.67 -17.43
CA PHE A 125 16.93 2.72 -18.09
C PHE A 125 16.60 2.73 -19.59
N ASN A 126 17.64 2.77 -20.44
CA ASN A 126 17.47 2.83 -21.89
C ASN A 126 17.85 1.52 -22.60
N GLY A 127 18.15 0.46 -21.86
CA GLY A 127 18.51 -0.85 -22.39
C GLY A 127 19.89 -0.90 -23.10
N ARG A 128 20.66 0.16 -23.08
CA ARG A 128 21.98 0.18 -23.71
C ARG A 128 22.99 -0.58 -22.86
N PRO A 129 23.91 -1.36 -23.50
CA PRO A 129 24.94 -2.04 -22.76
C PRO A 129 25.86 -1.05 -22.07
N VAL A 130 26.23 -1.35 -20.82
CA VAL A 130 27.26 -0.59 -20.10
C VAL A 130 28.60 -1.00 -20.71
N ARG A 131 29.27 -0.09 -21.40
CA ARG A 131 30.67 -0.29 -21.80
C ARG A 131 31.49 -0.20 -20.50
N ARG A 132 32.08 -1.30 -20.08
CA ARG A 132 33.22 -1.25 -19.13
C ARG A 132 34.35 -0.52 -19.86
N GLU A 133 34.82 0.58 -19.34
CA GLU A 133 36.13 1.10 -19.70
C GLU A 133 37.14 0.05 -19.24
N GLU A 134 37.74 -0.68 -20.18
CA GLU A 134 38.88 -1.52 -19.92
C GLU A 134 40.05 -0.59 -19.63
N GLY A 135 40.49 -0.56 -18.40
CA GLY A 135 41.83 -0.17 -18.02
C GLY A 135 42.10 1.32 -17.78
N ALA A 136 42.18 1.68 -16.54
CA ALA A 136 43.19 2.59 -15.99
C ALA A 136 43.75 1.96 -14.71
#